data_2aad768f1d4b7d07c084ffc4adb8ea3c
#
_entry.id   2aad768f1d4b7d07c084ffc4adb8ea3c
#
_cell.length_a   1.000
_cell.length_b   1.000
_cell.length_c   1.000
_cell.angle_alpha   90.00
_cell.angle_beta   90.00
_cell.angle_gamma   90.00
#
_symmetry.space_group_name_H-M   'P 1'
#
loop_
_entity.id
_entity.type
_entity.pdbx_description
1 polymer ?
#
loop_
_entity_poly.entity_id
_entity_poly.type
_entity_poly.pdbx_seq_one_letter_code
_entity_poly.pdbx_strand_id
1 'polypeptide(L)'
;METKLFLEFLPIIKINLIAVDEAHCISQWGYDFRPAYLRIATLRELLPDVPVLALTASATKIVQDDICSKLATQPLGSGVQKVKWEKFQQSFERKNLSYSVFNVASKQKKLLEILKNVPGTAIVYCKSRKNCKEIADLLLLNNINADYYH
;
A
#
# COMPACT_ATOMS: atom_id res chain seq x y z
N MET A 1 -4.39 -18.14 -5.10
CA MET A 1 -3.60 -18.76 -6.20
C MET A 1 -3.02 -20.14 -5.83
N GLU A 2 -3.24 -20.64 -4.63
CA GLU A 2 -2.75 -21.97 -4.19
C GLU A 2 -3.81 -23.07 -4.26
N THR A 3 -5.00 -22.75 -4.71
CA THR A 3 -5.99 -23.82 -4.81
C THR A 3 -5.59 -24.69 -6.00
N LYS A 4 -5.51 -25.99 -5.74
CA LYS A 4 -5.31 -27.04 -6.77
C LYS A 4 -6.21 -26.75 -7.98
N LEU A 5 -7.43 -26.33 -7.72
CA LEU A 5 -8.42 -25.91 -8.70
C LEU A 5 -7.91 -24.81 -9.65
N PHE A 6 -7.25 -23.75 -9.15
CA PHE A 6 -6.72 -22.68 -9.99
C PHE A 6 -5.69 -23.19 -10.98
N LEU A 7 -4.76 -24.04 -10.53
CA LEU A 7 -3.72 -24.61 -11.39
C LEU A 7 -4.28 -25.59 -12.44
N GLU A 8 -5.35 -26.32 -12.10
CA GLU A 8 -6.05 -27.20 -13.04
C GLU A 8 -6.77 -26.41 -14.14
N PHE A 9 -7.34 -25.24 -13.83
CA PHE A 9 -8.04 -24.41 -14.80
C PHE A 9 -7.12 -23.48 -15.59
N LEU A 10 -5.91 -23.18 -15.10
CA LEU A 10 -4.98 -22.26 -15.73
C LEU A 10 -4.71 -22.54 -17.21
N PRO A 11 -4.52 -23.80 -17.68
CA PRO A 11 -4.29 -24.13 -19.08
C PRO A 11 -5.53 -23.91 -19.98
N ILE A 12 -6.72 -23.86 -19.39
CA ILE A 12 -8.00 -23.78 -20.10
C ILE A 12 -8.47 -22.31 -20.22
N ILE A 13 -8.04 -21.47 -19.28
CA ILE A 13 -8.45 -20.07 -19.21
C ILE A 13 -7.49 -19.21 -20.05
N LYS A 14 -8.06 -18.41 -20.96
CA LYS A 14 -7.30 -17.39 -21.69
C LYS A 14 -7.06 -16.17 -20.80
N ILE A 15 -5.86 -16.03 -20.26
CA ILE A 15 -5.46 -14.87 -19.47
C ILE A 15 -4.79 -13.86 -20.40
N ASN A 16 -5.31 -12.62 -20.46
CA ASN A 16 -4.81 -11.56 -21.31
C ASN A 16 -4.02 -10.48 -20.53
N LEU A 17 -4.15 -10.44 -19.20
CA LEU A 17 -3.49 -9.48 -18.35
C LEU A 17 -3.35 -10.04 -16.92
N ILE A 18 -2.20 -9.84 -16.30
CA ILE A 18 -1.98 -10.07 -14.87
C ILE A 18 -1.92 -8.70 -14.21
N ALA A 19 -2.96 -8.33 -13.46
CA ALA A 19 -2.98 -7.12 -12.66
C ALA A 19 -2.60 -7.43 -11.21
N VAL A 20 -1.56 -6.76 -10.70
CA VAL A 20 -1.06 -6.91 -9.33
C VAL A 20 -1.32 -5.61 -8.59
N ASP A 21 -2.35 -5.61 -7.75
CA ASP A 21 -2.61 -4.49 -6.84
C ASP A 21 -1.73 -4.60 -5.59
N GLU A 22 -1.47 -3.46 -4.94
CA GLU A 22 -0.55 -3.33 -3.80
C GLU A 22 0.81 -3.99 -4.08
N ALA A 23 1.34 -3.78 -5.28
CA ALA A 23 2.57 -4.43 -5.74
C ALA A 23 3.79 -4.18 -4.84
N HIS A 24 3.76 -3.14 -3.99
CA HIS A 24 4.80 -2.89 -2.99
C HIS A 24 4.97 -4.07 -2.00
N CYS A 25 3.93 -4.89 -1.81
CA CYS A 25 3.98 -6.10 -0.98
C CYS A 25 4.94 -7.17 -1.52
N ILE A 26 5.36 -7.10 -2.79
CA ILE A 26 6.38 -7.99 -3.38
C ILE A 26 7.77 -7.65 -2.85
N SER A 27 8.02 -6.39 -2.52
CA SER A 27 9.33 -5.89 -2.16
C SER A 27 9.64 -6.07 -0.68
N GLN A 28 10.79 -6.66 -0.37
CA GLN A 28 11.31 -6.73 0.99
C GLN A 28 11.74 -5.33 1.53
N TRP A 29 11.94 -4.38 0.65
CA TRP A 29 12.25 -2.99 0.98
C TRP A 29 10.99 -2.15 1.23
N GLY A 30 9.80 -2.73 1.00
CA GLY A 30 8.52 -2.14 1.31
C GLY A 30 8.15 -2.33 2.79
N TYR A 31 7.33 -1.43 3.32
CA TYR A 31 6.88 -1.48 4.72
C TYR A 31 5.83 -2.59 4.99
N ASP A 32 5.25 -3.17 3.95
CA ASP A 32 4.21 -4.23 4.05
C ASP A 32 4.57 -5.44 3.17
N PHE A 33 5.79 -5.98 3.35
CA PHE A 33 6.22 -7.16 2.62
C PHE A 33 5.37 -8.37 2.97
N ARG A 34 4.85 -9.03 1.93
CA ARG A 34 4.05 -10.25 2.07
C ARG A 34 4.65 -11.39 1.25
N PRO A 35 5.22 -12.41 1.89
CA PRO A 35 5.84 -13.55 1.19
C PRO A 35 4.92 -14.21 0.15
N ALA A 36 3.61 -14.20 0.40
CA ALA A 36 2.62 -14.73 -0.53
C ALA A 36 2.62 -14.03 -1.91
N TYR A 37 3.04 -12.75 -1.97
CA TYR A 37 3.13 -12.01 -3.23
C TYR A 37 4.30 -12.49 -4.11
N LEU A 38 5.34 -13.09 -3.55
CA LEU A 38 6.44 -13.67 -4.35
C LEU A 38 5.96 -14.80 -5.28
N ARG A 39 4.85 -15.46 -4.92
CA ARG A 39 4.24 -16.50 -5.77
C ARG A 39 3.62 -15.96 -7.06
N ILE A 40 3.44 -14.65 -7.16
CA ILE A 40 3.03 -14.01 -8.42
C ILE A 40 4.15 -14.14 -9.45
N ALA A 41 5.41 -14.13 -9.03
CA ALA A 41 6.56 -14.37 -9.92
C ALA A 41 6.48 -15.77 -10.56
N THR A 42 6.09 -16.79 -9.80
CA THR A 42 5.89 -18.15 -10.35
C THR A 42 4.78 -18.17 -11.42
N LEU A 43 3.71 -17.41 -11.22
CA LEU A 43 2.67 -17.30 -12.26
C LEU A 43 3.22 -16.69 -13.56
N ARG A 44 4.18 -15.78 -13.45
CA ARG A 44 4.88 -15.20 -14.61
C ARG A 44 5.67 -16.25 -15.39
N GLU A 45 6.27 -17.22 -14.71
CA GLU A 45 6.99 -18.34 -15.37
C GLU A 45 6.03 -19.22 -16.19
N LEU A 46 4.82 -19.42 -15.68
CA LEU A 46 3.77 -20.18 -16.37
C LEU A 46 3.11 -19.41 -17.55
N LEU A 47 3.13 -18.10 -17.50
CA LEU A 47 2.46 -17.19 -18.44
C LEU A 47 3.42 -16.10 -18.94
N PRO A 48 4.52 -16.47 -19.63
CA PRO A 48 5.59 -15.52 -20.00
C PRO A 48 5.14 -14.42 -20.96
N ASP A 49 4.19 -14.72 -21.85
CA ASP A 49 3.71 -13.79 -22.88
C ASP A 49 2.58 -12.88 -22.40
N VAL A 50 2.04 -13.13 -21.20
CA VAL A 50 0.95 -12.31 -20.65
C VAL A 50 1.51 -11.02 -20.05
N PRO A 51 1.03 -9.83 -20.46
CA PRO A 51 1.47 -8.57 -19.91
C PRO A 51 1.13 -8.47 -18.41
N VAL A 52 1.96 -7.72 -17.68
CA VAL A 52 1.75 -7.46 -16.25
C VAL A 52 1.55 -5.99 -16.00
N LEU A 53 0.52 -5.65 -15.25
CA LEU A 53 0.26 -4.33 -14.70
C LEU A 53 0.47 -4.38 -13.18
N ALA A 54 1.49 -3.70 -12.68
CA ALA A 54 1.74 -3.56 -11.24
C ALA A 54 1.28 -2.18 -10.76
N LEU A 55 0.38 -2.16 -9.79
CA LEU A 55 -0.22 -0.97 -9.22
C LEU A 55 0.20 -0.80 -7.77
N THR A 56 0.61 0.41 -7.40
CA THR A 56 0.90 0.75 -6.00
C THR A 56 0.87 2.26 -5.79
N ALA A 57 0.39 2.69 -4.64
CA ALA A 57 0.35 4.11 -4.25
C ALA A 57 1.57 4.55 -3.42
N SER A 58 2.41 3.64 -2.94
CA SER A 58 3.38 3.93 -1.86
C SER A 58 4.80 3.41 -2.14
N ALA A 59 5.16 3.17 -3.41
CA ALA A 59 6.47 2.64 -3.76
C ALA A 59 7.52 3.73 -3.93
N THR A 60 8.58 3.70 -3.10
CA THR A 60 9.81 4.46 -3.33
C THR A 60 10.53 3.93 -4.57
N LYS A 61 11.52 4.67 -5.09
CA LYS A 61 12.27 4.24 -6.27
C LYS A 61 12.91 2.85 -6.09
N ILE A 62 13.47 2.57 -4.92
CA ILE A 62 14.08 1.27 -4.59
C ILE A 62 13.02 0.16 -4.66
N VAL A 63 11.84 0.40 -4.09
CA VAL A 63 10.72 -0.54 -4.12
C VAL A 63 10.23 -0.78 -5.55
N GLN A 64 10.11 0.27 -6.37
CA GLN A 64 9.73 0.16 -7.78
C GLN A 64 10.71 -0.70 -8.58
N ASP A 65 12.01 -0.50 -8.39
CA ASP A 65 13.05 -1.24 -9.10
C ASP A 65 13.06 -2.71 -8.66
N ASP A 66 12.83 -3.00 -7.37
CA ASP A 66 12.69 -4.35 -6.83
C ASP A 66 11.45 -5.07 -7.37
N ILE A 67 10.29 -4.39 -7.44
CA ILE A 67 9.07 -4.92 -8.06
C ILE A 67 9.34 -5.31 -9.52
N CYS A 68 9.93 -4.41 -10.30
CA CYS A 68 10.27 -4.68 -11.69
C CYS A 68 11.20 -5.89 -11.83
N SER A 69 12.19 -6.01 -10.94
CA SER A 69 13.14 -7.13 -10.94
C SER A 69 12.44 -8.47 -10.63
N LYS A 70 11.56 -8.49 -9.63
CA LYS A 70 10.87 -9.71 -9.19
C LYS A 70 9.76 -10.17 -10.12
N LEU A 71 9.13 -9.25 -10.84
CA LEU A 71 8.11 -9.57 -11.83
C LEU A 71 8.68 -9.74 -13.25
N ALA A 72 9.97 -9.49 -13.46
CA ALA A 72 10.61 -9.81 -14.73
C ALA A 72 10.69 -11.33 -14.88
N THR A 73 10.13 -11.86 -15.95
CA THR A 73 10.34 -13.26 -16.32
C THR A 73 11.77 -13.44 -16.82
N GLN A 74 12.49 -14.40 -16.26
CA GLN A 74 13.67 -14.97 -16.90
C GLN A 74 13.23 -16.28 -17.55
N PRO A 75 13.14 -16.36 -18.89
CA PRO A 75 12.93 -17.66 -19.53
C PRO A 75 14.13 -18.55 -19.21
N LEU A 76 13.88 -19.73 -18.65
CA LEU A 76 14.90 -20.77 -18.52
C LEU A 76 15.49 -21.05 -19.90
N GLY A 77 16.75 -20.66 -20.14
CA GLY A 77 17.53 -21.08 -21.31
C GLY A 77 17.57 -20.15 -22.51
N SER A 78 16.94 -19.00 -22.53
CA SER A 78 17.12 -18.00 -23.57
C SER A 78 17.84 -16.77 -23.06
N GLY A 79 18.80 -16.26 -23.83
CA GLY A 79 19.61 -15.09 -23.46
C GLY A 79 18.76 -13.94 -22.94
N VAL A 80 19.27 -13.27 -21.93
CA VAL A 80 18.60 -12.24 -21.13
C VAL A 80 17.89 -11.20 -22.02
N GLN A 81 16.62 -11.43 -22.35
CA GLN A 81 15.78 -10.36 -22.83
C GLN A 81 15.38 -9.50 -21.63
N LYS A 82 15.99 -8.34 -21.57
CA LYS A 82 15.70 -7.34 -20.55
C LYS A 82 14.26 -6.89 -20.75
N VAL A 83 13.35 -7.36 -19.89
CA VAL A 83 11.95 -6.92 -19.90
C VAL A 83 11.94 -5.39 -19.77
N LYS A 84 11.41 -4.71 -20.77
CA LYS A 84 11.27 -3.25 -20.76
C LYS A 84 10.01 -2.90 -19.96
N TRP A 85 10.18 -2.31 -18.81
CA TRP A 85 9.09 -1.76 -18.00
C TRP A 85 8.79 -0.33 -18.42
N GLU A 86 7.52 -0.05 -18.62
CA GLU A 86 7.01 1.32 -18.68
C GLU A 86 6.51 1.72 -17.30
N LYS A 87 7.00 2.86 -16.79
CA LYS A 87 6.63 3.36 -15.46
C LYS A 87 5.81 4.64 -15.63
N PHE A 88 4.59 4.60 -15.13
CA PHE A 88 3.70 5.75 -15.05
C PHE A 88 3.68 6.23 -13.60
N GLN A 89 4.17 7.43 -13.37
CA GLN A 89 4.23 7.99 -12.02
C GLN A 89 3.66 9.40 -12.03
N GLN A 90 2.80 9.68 -11.05
CA GLN A 90 2.27 11.00 -10.79
C GLN A 90 2.82 11.52 -9.46
N SER A 91 2.97 12.83 -9.33
CA SER A 91 3.34 13.46 -8.05
C SER A 91 2.28 13.17 -6.99
N PHE A 92 2.74 12.90 -5.75
CA PHE A 92 1.87 12.75 -4.58
C PHE A 92 1.51 14.12 -3.97
N GLU A 93 2.06 15.19 -4.47
CA GLU A 93 1.77 16.54 -4.00
C GLU A 93 0.31 16.89 -4.29
N ARG A 94 -0.41 17.22 -3.23
CA ARG A 94 -1.80 17.68 -3.31
C ARG A 94 -1.87 19.10 -2.80
N LYS A 95 -2.26 20.04 -3.64
CA LYS A 95 -2.31 21.49 -3.32
C LYS A 95 -3.21 21.82 -2.14
N ASN A 96 -4.18 20.96 -1.83
CA ASN A 96 -5.13 21.11 -0.73
C ASN A 96 -4.76 20.34 0.54
N LEU A 97 -3.57 19.73 0.61
CA LEU A 97 -3.05 19.04 1.80
C LEU A 97 -1.84 19.77 2.36
N SER A 98 -1.87 19.96 3.67
CA SER A 98 -0.74 20.50 4.43
C SER A 98 -0.30 19.50 5.48
N TYR A 99 1.00 19.27 5.59
CA TYR A 99 1.60 18.42 6.62
C TYR A 99 2.30 19.29 7.65
N SER A 100 1.98 19.07 8.92
CA SER A 100 2.61 19.78 10.03
C SER A 100 3.04 18.81 11.11
N VAL A 101 4.25 19.01 11.63
CA VAL A 101 4.80 18.23 12.75
C VAL A 101 5.03 19.17 13.92
N PHE A 102 4.46 18.84 15.07
CA PHE A 102 4.58 19.63 16.29
C PHE A 102 5.36 18.85 17.36
N ASN A 103 6.48 19.41 17.80
CA ASN A 103 7.17 18.93 19.00
C ASN A 103 6.62 19.66 20.23
N VAL A 104 5.81 18.99 21.03
CA VAL A 104 5.04 19.61 22.12
C VAL A 104 5.12 18.80 23.40
N ALA A 105 5.08 19.47 24.55
CA ALA A 105 5.07 18.85 25.86
C ALA A 105 3.77 18.05 26.13
N SER A 106 2.63 18.47 25.55
CA SER A 106 1.35 17.79 25.71
C SER A 106 0.63 17.65 24.37
N LYS A 107 0.57 16.42 23.86
CA LYS A 107 -0.16 16.08 22.63
C LYS A 107 -1.66 16.34 22.77
N GLN A 108 -2.24 16.08 23.94
CA GLN A 108 -3.67 16.28 24.20
C GLN A 108 -4.06 17.77 24.14
N LYS A 109 -3.27 18.65 24.75
CA LYS A 109 -3.51 20.11 24.68
C LYS A 109 -3.43 20.61 23.22
N LYS A 110 -2.41 20.14 22.48
CA LYS A 110 -2.25 20.52 21.08
C LYS A 110 -3.38 19.98 20.19
N LEU A 111 -3.85 18.79 20.45
CA LEU A 111 -5.00 18.22 19.74
C LEU A 111 -6.26 19.08 19.93
N LEU A 112 -6.58 19.45 21.18
CA LEU A 112 -7.71 20.32 21.50
C LEU A 112 -7.58 21.69 20.83
N GLU A 113 -6.40 22.29 20.84
CA GLU A 113 -6.10 23.55 20.15
C GLU A 113 -6.38 23.43 18.64
N ILE A 114 -5.88 22.37 17.99
CA ILE A 114 -6.08 22.17 16.55
C ILE A 114 -7.57 22.00 16.24
N LEU A 115 -8.28 21.12 16.96
CA LEU A 115 -9.68 20.82 16.67
C LEU A 115 -10.62 22.00 16.97
N LYS A 116 -10.24 22.92 17.85
CA LYS A 116 -10.98 24.16 18.09
C LYS A 116 -10.76 25.23 17.01
N ASN A 117 -9.59 25.21 16.38
CA ASN A 117 -9.21 26.24 15.40
C ASN A 117 -9.40 25.80 13.94
N VAL A 118 -9.50 24.52 13.66
CA VAL A 118 -9.66 23.97 12.31
C VAL A 118 -11.07 23.39 12.20
N PRO A 119 -11.98 24.05 11.47
CA PRO A 119 -13.34 23.54 11.28
C PRO A 119 -13.36 22.31 10.35
N GLY A 120 -14.36 21.46 10.53
CA GLY A 120 -14.60 20.31 9.66
C GLY A 120 -14.49 18.98 10.39
N THR A 121 -14.55 17.89 9.61
CA THR A 121 -14.41 16.53 10.12
C THR A 121 -12.94 16.17 10.29
N ALA A 122 -12.60 15.55 11.41
CA ALA A 122 -11.25 15.13 11.73
C ALA A 122 -11.17 13.63 12.05
N ILE A 123 -10.03 13.01 11.73
CA ILE A 123 -9.71 11.64 12.13
C ILE A 123 -8.45 11.69 13.00
N VAL A 124 -8.52 11.13 14.20
CA VAL A 124 -7.42 11.06 15.15
C VAL A 124 -6.94 9.62 15.28
N TYR A 125 -5.75 9.33 14.77
CA TYR A 125 -5.15 8.00 14.89
C TYR A 125 -4.44 7.85 16.24
N CYS A 126 -4.77 6.78 16.96
CA CYS A 126 -4.20 6.46 18.26
C CYS A 126 -3.43 5.13 18.21
N LYS A 127 -2.43 4.98 19.09
CA LYS A 127 -1.57 3.79 19.13
C LYS A 127 -2.30 2.53 19.64
N SER A 128 -3.34 2.68 20.47
CA SER A 128 -4.05 1.56 21.10
C SER A 128 -5.54 1.85 21.23
N ARG A 129 -6.34 0.78 21.34
CA ARG A 129 -7.79 0.86 21.58
C ARG A 129 -8.14 1.67 22.84
N LYS A 130 -7.36 1.45 23.91
CA LYS A 130 -7.52 2.21 25.16
C LYS A 130 -7.36 3.71 24.93
N ASN A 131 -6.30 4.11 24.20
CA ASN A 131 -6.06 5.52 23.89
C ASN A 131 -7.16 6.11 22.99
N CYS A 132 -7.75 5.33 22.06
CA CYS A 132 -8.87 5.81 21.25
C CYS A 132 -10.03 6.25 22.14
N LYS A 133 -10.42 5.41 23.11
CA LYS A 133 -11.49 5.71 24.05
C LYS A 133 -11.14 6.93 24.93
N GLU A 134 -9.96 6.96 25.54
CA GLU A 134 -9.51 8.07 26.40
C GLU A 134 -9.51 9.42 25.64
N ILE A 135 -9.11 9.43 24.36
CA ILE A 135 -9.14 10.64 23.54
C ILE A 135 -10.57 11.03 23.17
N ALA A 136 -11.45 10.09 22.84
CA ALA A 136 -12.86 10.39 22.58
C ALA A 136 -13.53 10.99 23.83
N ASP A 137 -13.33 10.38 25.00
CA ASP A 137 -13.86 10.91 26.27
C ASP A 137 -13.31 12.32 26.56
N LEU A 138 -12.01 12.56 26.32
CA LEU A 138 -11.40 13.90 26.47
C LEU A 138 -12.04 14.92 25.54
N LEU A 139 -12.32 14.58 24.30
CA LEU A 139 -12.95 15.46 23.32
C LEU A 139 -14.38 15.81 23.73
N LEU A 140 -15.15 14.82 24.15
CA LEU A 140 -16.52 15.01 24.65
C LEU A 140 -16.57 15.94 25.87
N LEU A 141 -15.64 15.77 26.83
CA LEU A 141 -15.51 16.65 28.00
C LEU A 141 -15.15 18.09 27.63
N ASN A 142 -14.59 18.32 26.45
CA ASN A 142 -14.26 19.65 25.93
C ASN A 142 -15.29 20.17 24.90
N ASN A 143 -16.50 19.61 24.87
CA ASN A 143 -17.60 19.96 23.96
C ASN A 143 -17.26 19.78 22.47
N ILE A 144 -16.36 18.84 22.14
CA ILE A 144 -16.05 18.41 20.78
C ILE A 144 -16.75 17.07 20.58
N ASN A 145 -17.72 17.03 19.65
CA ASN A 145 -18.41 15.77 19.34
C ASN A 145 -17.45 14.77 18.70
N ALA A 146 -17.29 13.62 19.34
CA ALA A 146 -16.35 12.59 18.92
C ALA A 146 -16.87 11.21 19.27
N ASP A 147 -16.50 10.23 18.46
CA ASP A 147 -16.70 8.80 18.73
C ASP A 147 -15.42 8.06 18.40
N TYR A 148 -15.29 6.81 18.81
CA TYR A 148 -14.11 5.99 18.54
C TYR A 148 -14.47 4.68 17.84
N TYR A 149 -13.55 4.24 16.98
CA TYR A 149 -13.65 2.99 16.25
C TYR A 149 -12.36 2.17 16.40
N HIS A 150 -12.50 0.84 16.51
CA HIS A 150 -11.38 -0.09 16.55
C HIS A 150 -11.75 -1.52 16.14
#